data_d0bb74b36e4ff6bd539192702e292d4f
#
_entry.id   d0bb74b36e4ff6bd539192702e292d4f
#
_cell.length_a   1.000
_cell.length_b   1.000
_cell.length_c   1.000
_cell.angle_alpha   90.00
_cell.angle_beta   90.00
_cell.angle_gamma   90.00
#
_symmetry.space_group_name_H-M   'P 1'
#
loop_
_entity.id
_entity.type
_entity.pdbx_description
1 polymer ?
#
loop_
_entity_poly.entity_id
_entity_poly.type
_entity_poly.pdbx_seq_one_letter_code
_entity_poly.pdbx_strand_id
1 'polypeptide(L)'
;MFEKCKGDESVKCLYEWCKKRAKANRKYMDLDWNNDTETILAQFVKIINEVLDGTDYYAQRNSTIGEKNIDIFKKGVSGRVGHLWPRKREQIIHVNFTLDIVEQLGKKMQLPPDSDVKEGRYLKWRAFRGLDFKTAMEMVNKLGKIGK
;
A
#
# COMPACT_ATOMS: atom_id res chain seq x y z
N MET A 1 19.98 -14.31 -12.99
CA MET A 1 18.85 -14.93 -12.33
C MET A 1 18.25 -16.09 -13.13
N PHE A 2 17.91 -15.86 -14.38
CA PHE A 2 17.47 -16.91 -15.30
C PHE A 2 18.64 -17.74 -15.81
N GLU A 3 19.85 -17.26 -15.59
CA GLU A 3 21.08 -17.89 -16.03
C GLU A 3 21.30 -19.28 -15.41
N LYS A 4 20.65 -19.55 -14.31
CA LYS A 4 20.71 -20.86 -13.64
C LYS A 4 19.86 -21.91 -14.32
N CYS A 5 18.98 -21.51 -15.21
CA CYS A 5 18.09 -22.39 -15.92
C CYS A 5 18.63 -22.62 -17.33
N LYS A 6 19.02 -23.86 -17.63
CA LYS A 6 19.65 -24.22 -18.90
C LYS A 6 18.92 -25.37 -19.58
N GLY A 7 18.97 -25.37 -20.92
CA GLY A 7 18.45 -26.46 -21.73
C GLY A 7 16.93 -26.55 -21.72
N ASP A 8 16.41 -27.76 -21.90
CA ASP A 8 14.96 -28.02 -21.94
C ASP A 8 14.28 -27.75 -20.61
N GLU A 9 15.05 -27.66 -19.54
CA GLU A 9 14.52 -27.33 -18.22
C GLU A 9 14.35 -25.84 -18.00
N SER A 10 14.85 -24.99 -18.91
CA SER A 10 14.84 -23.53 -18.70
C SER A 10 13.44 -22.97 -18.59
N VAL A 11 12.47 -23.46 -19.39
CA VAL A 11 11.09 -23.00 -19.33
C VAL A 11 10.46 -23.39 -18.00
N LYS A 12 10.66 -24.62 -17.58
CA LYS A 12 10.15 -25.12 -16.30
C LYS A 12 10.80 -24.37 -15.13
N CYS A 13 12.11 -24.16 -15.20
CA CYS A 13 12.85 -23.41 -14.20
C CYS A 13 12.36 -21.96 -14.09
N LEU A 14 12.16 -21.30 -15.24
CA LEU A 14 11.61 -19.95 -15.29
C LEU A 14 10.20 -19.91 -14.69
N TYR A 15 9.37 -20.87 -15.01
CA TYR A 15 8.02 -20.96 -14.44
C TYR A 15 8.07 -21.12 -12.92
N GLU A 16 8.90 -22.00 -12.40
CA GLU A 16 9.06 -22.19 -10.97
C GLU A 16 9.63 -20.94 -10.28
N TRP A 17 10.58 -20.27 -10.93
CA TRP A 17 11.13 -19.02 -10.43
C TRP A 17 10.06 -17.93 -10.36
N CYS A 18 9.28 -17.76 -11.42
CA CYS A 18 8.19 -16.79 -11.47
C CYS A 18 7.15 -17.09 -10.40
N LYS A 19 6.82 -18.34 -10.20
CA LYS A 19 5.88 -18.80 -9.18
C LYS A 19 6.37 -18.47 -7.77
N LYS A 20 7.65 -18.74 -7.49
CA LYS A 20 8.25 -18.41 -6.20
C LYS A 20 8.30 -16.89 -5.97
N ARG A 21 8.64 -16.15 -7.01
CA ARG A 21 8.70 -14.69 -6.92
C ARG A 21 7.30 -14.10 -6.75
N ALA A 22 6.31 -14.60 -7.45
CA ALA A 22 4.93 -14.18 -7.28
C ALA A 22 4.47 -14.43 -5.84
N LYS A 23 4.81 -15.59 -5.29
CA LYS A 23 4.48 -15.93 -3.91
C LYS A 23 5.21 -15.01 -2.91
N ALA A 24 6.50 -14.75 -3.14
CA ALA A 24 7.31 -13.86 -2.29
C ALA A 24 6.81 -12.41 -2.34
N ASN A 25 6.33 -11.97 -3.51
CA ASN A 25 5.82 -10.62 -3.73
C ASN A 25 4.29 -10.56 -3.68
N ARG A 26 3.66 -11.54 -3.07
CA ARG A 26 2.20 -11.65 -3.01
C ARG A 26 1.53 -10.39 -2.50
N LYS A 27 2.17 -9.69 -1.57
CA LYS A 27 1.68 -8.44 -0.99
C LYS A 27 1.55 -7.31 -2.01
N TYR A 28 2.24 -7.43 -3.13
CA TYR A 28 2.27 -6.39 -4.17
C TYR A 28 1.49 -6.80 -5.41
N MET A 29 0.73 -7.89 -5.35
CA MET A 29 -0.18 -8.24 -6.43
C MET A 29 -1.32 -7.24 -6.44
N ASP A 30 -1.67 -6.78 -7.64
CA ASP A 30 -2.69 -5.75 -7.79
C ASP A 30 -4.05 -6.19 -7.25
N LEU A 31 -4.89 -5.19 -6.98
CA LEU A 31 -6.28 -5.43 -6.62
C LEU A 31 -7.04 -5.96 -7.83
N ASP A 32 -8.08 -6.73 -7.57
CA ASP A 32 -8.98 -7.16 -8.63
C ASP A 32 -9.97 -6.02 -8.93
N TRP A 33 -9.55 -5.13 -9.81
CA TRP A 33 -10.29 -3.93 -10.16
C TRP A 33 -11.62 -4.19 -10.87
N ASN A 34 -11.85 -5.44 -11.28
CA ASN A 34 -13.13 -5.83 -11.91
C ASN A 34 -14.25 -6.04 -10.89
N ASN A 35 -13.91 -6.21 -9.63
CA ASN A 35 -14.89 -6.34 -8.56
C ASN A 35 -15.60 -5.02 -8.29
N ASP A 36 -16.70 -5.09 -7.55
CA ASP A 36 -17.36 -3.86 -7.06
C ASP A 36 -16.49 -3.14 -6.04
N THR A 37 -16.81 -1.88 -5.80
CA THR A 37 -16.02 -1.01 -4.90
C THR A 37 -15.93 -1.61 -3.48
N GLU A 38 -17.02 -2.16 -2.96
CA GLU A 38 -17.04 -2.74 -1.62
C GLU A 38 -16.08 -3.93 -1.50
N THR A 39 -16.07 -4.80 -2.50
CA THR A 39 -15.16 -5.94 -2.53
C THR A 39 -13.70 -5.49 -2.64
N ILE A 40 -13.43 -4.48 -3.48
CA ILE A 40 -12.08 -3.89 -3.62
C ILE A 40 -11.61 -3.34 -2.28
N LEU A 41 -12.45 -2.59 -1.58
CA LEU A 41 -12.09 -2.01 -0.29
C LEU A 41 -11.82 -3.09 0.76
N ALA A 42 -12.65 -4.12 0.82
CA ALA A 42 -12.45 -5.23 1.75
C ALA A 42 -11.16 -5.99 1.47
N GLN A 43 -10.88 -6.25 0.21
CA GLN A 43 -9.64 -6.90 -0.23
C GLN A 43 -8.42 -6.05 0.15
N PHE A 44 -8.50 -4.76 -0.10
CA PHE A 44 -7.39 -3.85 0.16
C PHE A 44 -7.08 -3.75 1.66
N VAL A 45 -8.11 -3.62 2.51
CA VAL A 45 -7.92 -3.63 3.98
C VAL A 45 -7.20 -4.90 4.43
N LYS A 46 -7.61 -6.03 3.90
CA LYS A 46 -7.00 -7.32 4.24
C LYS A 46 -5.52 -7.35 3.84
N ILE A 47 -5.21 -6.93 2.63
CA ILE A 47 -3.84 -6.89 2.11
C ILE A 47 -2.98 -5.95 2.97
N ILE A 48 -3.47 -4.76 3.27
CA ILE A 48 -2.73 -3.80 4.08
C ILE A 48 -2.44 -4.39 5.47
N ASN A 49 -3.42 -4.99 6.11
CA ASN A 49 -3.23 -5.55 7.44
C ASN A 49 -2.30 -6.77 7.44
N GLU A 50 -2.26 -7.54 6.37
CA GLU A 50 -1.27 -8.60 6.23
C GLU A 50 0.15 -8.03 6.16
N VAL A 51 0.34 -6.93 5.45
CA VAL A 51 1.64 -6.25 5.34
C VAL A 51 2.04 -5.62 6.67
N LEU A 52 1.09 -5.07 7.41
CA LEU A 52 1.33 -4.38 8.68
C LEU A 52 1.31 -5.32 9.89
N ASP A 53 1.08 -6.61 9.68
CA ASP A 53 1.04 -7.57 10.78
C ASP A 53 2.33 -7.52 11.60
N GLY A 54 2.19 -7.55 12.93
CA GLY A 54 3.33 -7.45 13.85
C GLY A 54 3.89 -6.05 14.03
N THR A 55 3.30 -5.04 13.40
CA THR A 55 3.70 -3.64 13.58
C THR A 55 2.69 -2.90 14.47
N ASP A 56 2.99 -1.63 14.77
CA ASP A 56 2.08 -0.78 15.53
C ASP A 56 0.97 -0.17 14.68
N TYR A 57 0.98 -0.41 13.37
CA TYR A 57 0.02 0.18 12.46
C TYR A 57 -1.01 -0.85 12.02
N TYR A 58 -2.21 -0.36 11.75
CA TYR A 58 -3.29 -1.20 11.23
C TYR A 58 -4.24 -0.37 10.38
N ALA A 59 -4.98 -1.05 9.50
CA ALA A 59 -5.93 -0.41 8.61
C ALA A 59 -7.34 -0.78 9.00
N GLN A 60 -8.24 0.18 8.87
CA GLN A 60 -9.67 -0.02 9.00
C GLN A 60 -10.38 0.73 7.89
N ARG A 61 -11.46 0.15 7.41
CA ARG A 61 -12.30 0.86 6.50
C ARG A 61 -12.97 2.04 7.20
N ASN A 62 -13.03 3.19 6.52
CA ASN A 62 -13.78 4.33 7.06
C ASN A 62 -15.25 3.96 7.17
N SER A 63 -15.83 4.14 8.36
CA SER A 63 -17.20 3.76 8.65
C SER A 63 -18.23 4.81 8.25
N THR A 64 -17.80 5.98 7.80
CA THR A 64 -18.69 7.04 7.37
C THR A 64 -19.40 6.63 6.08
N ILE A 65 -20.72 6.76 6.06
CA ILE A 65 -21.53 6.39 4.89
C ILE A 65 -21.07 7.20 3.67
N GLY A 66 -20.83 6.49 2.56
CA GLY A 66 -20.39 7.10 1.31
C GLY A 66 -18.89 7.28 1.17
N GLU A 67 -18.12 7.10 2.23
CA GLU A 67 -16.67 7.17 2.16
C GLU A 67 -16.09 5.89 1.54
N LYS A 68 -15.12 6.07 0.66
CA LYS A 68 -14.49 4.98 -0.10
C LYS A 68 -13.00 4.89 0.17
N ASN A 69 -12.61 5.19 1.39
CA ASN A 69 -11.21 5.18 1.78
C ASN A 69 -10.97 4.20 2.93
N ILE A 70 -9.70 3.87 3.08
CA ILE A 70 -9.20 3.02 4.13
C ILE A 70 -8.32 3.89 5.02
N ASP A 71 -8.62 3.92 6.31
CA ASP A 71 -7.86 4.70 7.28
C ASP A 71 -6.75 3.86 7.88
N ILE A 72 -5.59 4.49 8.09
CA ILE A 72 -4.45 3.89 8.77
C ILE A 72 -4.32 4.51 10.15
N PHE A 73 -4.18 3.65 11.14
CA PHE A 73 -4.04 4.03 12.54
C PHE A 73 -2.74 3.50 13.11
N LYS A 74 -2.25 4.18 14.12
CA LYS A 74 -1.14 3.70 14.94
C LYS A 74 -1.65 3.41 16.34
N LYS A 75 -1.30 2.26 16.89
CA LYS A 75 -1.68 1.88 18.24
C LYS A 75 -1.21 2.93 19.25
N GLY A 76 -2.09 3.33 20.16
CA GLY A 76 -1.77 4.32 21.17
C GLY A 76 -1.82 5.77 20.70
N VAL A 77 -2.11 6.02 19.44
CA VAL A 77 -2.24 7.37 18.89
C VAL A 77 -3.70 7.62 18.55
N SER A 78 -4.21 8.76 18.99
CA SER A 78 -5.57 9.17 18.67
C SER A 78 -5.67 9.66 17.24
N GLY A 79 -6.71 9.21 16.54
CA GLY A 79 -6.96 9.62 15.16
C GLY A 79 -6.11 8.86 14.15
N ARG A 80 -6.48 8.99 12.89
CA ARG A 80 -5.78 8.34 11.79
C ARG A 80 -4.47 9.07 11.46
N VAL A 81 -3.48 8.30 11.05
CA VAL A 81 -2.18 8.83 10.60
C VAL A 81 -2.04 8.82 9.09
N GLY A 82 -2.94 8.15 8.41
CA GLY A 82 -2.96 8.07 6.96
C GLY A 82 -4.30 7.58 6.45
N HIS A 83 -4.49 7.68 5.15
CA HIS A 83 -5.59 6.99 4.48
C HIS A 83 -5.24 6.73 3.03
N LEU A 84 -5.85 5.70 2.48
CA LEU A 84 -5.69 5.30 1.09
C LEU A 84 -7.06 5.26 0.42
N TRP A 85 -7.10 5.75 -0.80
CA TRP A 85 -8.33 5.81 -1.58
C TRP A 85 -8.14 5.13 -2.93
N PRO A 86 -8.59 3.88 -3.09
CA PRO A 86 -8.54 3.21 -4.39
C PRO A 86 -9.58 3.80 -5.33
N ARG A 87 -9.14 4.17 -6.51
CA ARG A 87 -9.98 4.72 -7.57
C ARG A 87 -10.18 3.65 -8.63
N LYS A 88 -11.31 2.96 -8.56
CA LYS A 88 -11.61 1.80 -9.42
C LYS A 88 -11.51 2.14 -10.90
N ARG A 89 -12.11 3.26 -11.32
CA ARG A 89 -12.19 3.63 -12.73
C ARG A 89 -10.81 3.81 -13.36
N GLU A 90 -9.93 4.48 -12.66
CA GLU A 90 -8.58 4.78 -13.12
C GLU A 90 -7.57 3.69 -12.74
N GLN A 91 -7.93 2.78 -11.86
CA GLN A 91 -7.07 1.74 -11.31
C GLN A 91 -5.80 2.32 -10.67
N ILE A 92 -6.00 3.40 -9.90
CA ILE A 92 -4.94 4.08 -9.17
C ILE A 92 -5.34 4.21 -7.70
N ILE A 93 -4.37 4.56 -6.88
CA ILE A 93 -4.57 4.75 -5.45
C ILE A 93 -4.04 6.11 -5.05
N HIS A 94 -4.87 6.87 -4.33
CA HIS A 94 -4.43 8.09 -3.66
C HIS A 94 -4.02 7.73 -2.24
N VAL A 95 -2.84 8.19 -1.83
CA VAL A 95 -2.28 7.91 -0.51
C VAL A 95 -2.04 9.23 0.20
N ASN A 96 -2.51 9.32 1.44
CA ASN A 96 -2.28 10.49 2.28
C ASN A 96 -1.69 10.04 3.60
N PHE A 97 -0.67 10.77 4.06
CA PHE A 97 -0.10 10.57 5.38
C PHE A 97 0.12 11.94 6.04
N THR A 98 0.17 11.94 7.36
CA THR A 98 0.60 13.14 8.11
C THR A 98 2.05 13.46 7.74
N LEU A 99 2.43 14.75 7.84
CA LEU A 99 3.80 15.18 7.50
C LEU A 99 4.85 14.45 8.30
N ASP A 100 4.58 14.16 9.56
CA ASP A 100 5.48 13.41 10.42
C ASP A 100 5.78 12.01 9.84
N ILE A 101 4.75 11.30 9.43
CA ILE A 101 4.89 9.99 8.79
C ILE A 101 5.65 10.11 7.47
N VAL A 102 5.34 11.12 6.67
CA VAL A 102 6.01 11.34 5.37
C VAL A 102 7.50 11.58 5.56
N GLU A 103 7.87 12.38 6.55
CA GLU A 103 9.27 12.63 6.88
C GLU A 103 10.00 11.33 7.23
N GLN A 104 9.40 10.50 8.06
CA GLN A 104 9.98 9.22 8.45
C GLN A 104 10.04 8.23 7.27
N LEU A 105 9.02 8.21 6.41
CA LEU A 105 9.02 7.38 5.20
C LEU A 105 10.15 7.80 4.25
N GLY A 106 10.39 9.10 4.10
CA GLY A 106 11.44 9.63 3.25
C GLY A 106 12.85 9.18 3.65
N LYS A 107 13.03 8.77 4.90
CA LYS A 107 14.29 8.19 5.39
C LYS A 107 14.44 6.71 5.04
N LYS A 108 13.36 6.05 4.66
CA LYS A 108 13.33 4.62 4.38
C LYS A 108 13.22 4.29 2.90
N MET A 109 12.76 5.22 2.10
CA MET A 109 12.54 5.01 0.67
C MET A 109 12.56 6.34 -0.07
N GLN A 110 12.74 6.25 -1.38
CA GLN A 110 12.52 7.40 -2.25
C GLN A 110 11.01 7.56 -2.45
N LEU A 111 10.48 8.69 -1.99
CA LEU A 111 9.05 8.97 -2.11
C LEU A 111 8.68 9.31 -3.54
N PRO A 112 7.45 8.93 -3.99
CA PRO A 112 6.93 9.42 -5.26
C PRO A 112 6.83 10.94 -5.24
N PRO A 113 6.78 11.59 -6.41
CA PRO A 113 6.49 13.02 -6.45
C PRO A 113 5.14 13.26 -5.78
N ASP A 114 5.13 14.23 -4.87
CA ASP A 114 3.90 14.63 -4.22
C ASP A 114 3.10 15.55 -5.13
N SER A 115 1.80 15.41 -5.04
CA SER A 115 0.92 16.27 -5.81
C SER A 115 0.45 17.46 -5.01
N ASP A 116 0.24 17.32 -3.70
CA ASP A 116 -0.30 18.39 -2.89
C ASP A 116 0.14 18.28 -1.44
N VAL A 117 0.49 19.40 -0.84
CA VAL A 117 0.52 19.55 0.60
C VAL A 117 -0.83 20.12 1.01
N LYS A 118 -1.66 19.29 1.64
CA LYS A 118 -2.93 19.77 2.16
C LYS A 118 -2.75 20.13 3.62
N GLU A 119 -3.04 21.36 3.95
CA GLU A 119 -3.16 21.77 5.34
C GLU A 119 -4.61 21.57 5.74
N GLY A 120 -4.86 20.55 6.56
CA GLY A 120 -6.13 20.39 7.24
C GLY A 120 -6.19 21.36 8.41
N ARG A 121 -7.39 21.54 8.98
CA ARG A 121 -7.57 22.46 10.13
C ARG A 121 -6.67 22.10 11.31
N TYR A 122 -6.36 20.82 11.49
CA TYR A 122 -5.68 20.33 12.68
C TYR A 122 -4.38 19.58 12.38
N LEU A 123 -4.23 19.07 11.16
CA LEU A 123 -3.09 18.27 10.78
C LEU A 123 -2.63 18.68 9.39
N LYS A 124 -1.33 18.70 9.21
CA LYS A 124 -0.74 18.85 7.89
C LYS A 124 -0.65 17.47 7.27
N TRP A 125 -1.17 17.35 6.06
CA TRP A 125 -1.21 16.10 5.31
C TRP A 125 -0.48 16.28 4.00
N ARG A 126 0.14 15.21 3.56
CA ARG A 126 0.73 15.18 2.23
C ARG A 126 0.05 14.11 1.39
N ALA A 127 -0.37 14.47 0.20
CA ALA A 127 -1.08 13.59 -0.71
C ALA A 127 -0.17 13.14 -1.84
N PHE A 128 -0.18 11.84 -2.09
CA PHE A 128 0.45 11.21 -3.24
C PHE A 128 -0.67 10.67 -4.11
N ARG A 129 -0.87 11.25 -5.29
CA ARG A 129 -2.00 10.90 -6.15
C ARG A 129 -1.56 10.09 -7.35
N GLY A 130 -2.45 9.22 -7.82
CA GLY A 130 -2.23 8.48 -9.05
C GLY A 130 -1.19 7.39 -8.96
N LEU A 131 -0.99 6.83 -7.77
CA LEU A 131 -0.03 5.76 -7.58
C LEU A 131 -0.60 4.43 -8.08
N ASP A 132 0.27 3.59 -8.63
CA ASP A 132 -0.10 2.20 -8.86
C ASP A 132 -0.12 1.43 -7.54
N PHE A 133 -0.71 0.26 -7.57
CA PHE A 133 -0.85 -0.57 -6.37
C PHE A 133 0.51 -0.91 -5.76
N LYS A 134 1.48 -1.25 -6.59
CA LYS A 134 2.81 -1.61 -6.13
C LYS A 134 3.47 -0.49 -5.34
N THR A 135 3.43 0.72 -5.86
CA THR A 135 4.04 1.90 -5.20
C THR A 135 3.32 2.20 -3.89
N ALA A 136 1.99 2.18 -3.90
CA ALA A 136 1.21 2.38 -2.68
C ALA A 136 1.57 1.33 -1.61
N MET A 137 1.71 0.07 -2.00
CA MET A 137 2.05 -0.99 -1.06
C MET A 137 3.50 -0.93 -0.57
N GLU A 138 4.41 -0.42 -1.38
CA GLU A 138 5.77 -0.14 -0.91
C GLU A 138 5.78 0.88 0.22
N MET A 139 4.97 1.93 0.09
CA MET A 139 4.82 2.93 1.14
C MET A 139 4.25 2.30 2.42
N VAL A 140 3.22 1.47 2.30
CA VAL A 140 2.62 0.77 3.44
C VAL A 140 3.63 -0.16 4.10
N ASN A 141 4.40 -0.89 3.30
CA ASN A 141 5.42 -1.79 3.82
C ASN A 141 6.49 -1.03 4.62
N LYS A 142 6.94 0.11 4.09
CA LYS A 142 7.93 0.95 4.78
C LYS A 142 7.35 1.60 6.03
N LEU A 143 6.05 1.92 6.01
CA LEU A 143 5.36 2.42 7.19
C LEU A 143 5.51 1.45 8.36
N GLY A 144 5.34 0.17 8.13
CA GLY A 144 5.51 -0.86 9.15
C GLY A 144 6.91 -0.93 9.73
N LYS A 145 7.89 -0.35 9.07
CA LYS A 145 9.30 -0.34 9.51
C LYS A 145 9.69 0.93 10.23
N ILE A 146 8.80 1.90 10.34
CA ILE A 146 9.04 3.13 11.09
C ILE A 146 9.09 2.80 12.59
N GLY A 147 10.11 3.31 13.27
CA GLY A 147 10.28 3.10 14.71
C GLY A 147 10.96 1.81 15.11
N LYS A 148 11.40 1.04 14.12
CA LYS A 148 12.21 -0.17 14.37
C LYS A 148 13.69 0.09 14.27
#